data_0fd5170d86df93d1b35a6876c6ac196b
#
_entry.id   0fd5170d86df93d1b35a6876c6ac196b
#
_cell.length_a   1.000
_cell.length_b   1.000
_cell.length_c   1.000
_cell.angle_alpha   90.00
_cell.angle_beta   90.00
_cell.angle_gamma   90.00
#
_symmetry.space_group_name_H-M   'P 1'
#
loop_
_entity.id
_entity.type
_entity.pdbx_description
1 polymer ?
#
loop_
_entity_poly.entity_id
_entity_poly.type
_entity_poly.pdbx_seq_one_letter_code
_entity_poly.pdbx_strand_id
1 'polypeptide(L)'
;MIGVAPPAYDPAAPTTATTLPVGAAATVRAYVVELFRRHRRAFVLLIAVNTVAVVASMVGPYLLGGLVERVSDGARELHLGLTAGLFVLALVVQAVFVRQVRLRGAMLGERMLADLREDFLVRSVGLPPGVLERAGTGDLLSRITTDIDRLANAMREAVPQLAIGVVWALLLLGGLVVTAPPLAAAVLLAVPVLVAGCRWYFKRAPSGYRSEAAGYAAVAAALAETVDAGHTVEAHRLGDRRVALSERRIKEWTAWERYTLWLRSVLFPVINTVHVLVLGSVLMAGGVFVLRGWIGVGQLTTGALIAQMLVDPVNLILRWYDEVQVAQVSLARLVGVRDVEPDAGDGSLAPAGRDVRADRVHFGYREGVDVLRKVSLDVAPGTRLALVGPSGAGKSTLGRLLAGIYAPRDGRVTLGGAELSRMPAERVRSHVALVNQEHHVFVGSLRDNLLLARTGATDAELWAALGAVDADAWARALDDGLDTEVGSGGLALTPAQAQQIALARLVLADPHTLVLDEATSLLDPRAARHLERSLARVLEGRTVVAIAHRLHTAHDADVIAVVENGRISELGSHDELVAADGAYAALWRSWHG
;
A
#
# COMPACT_ATOMS: atom_id res chain seq x y z
N MET A 1 33.71 -8.32 26.60
CA MET A 1 32.67 -8.18 25.56
C MET A 1 32.20 -6.73 25.57
N ILE A 2 32.65 -5.94 24.61
CA ILE A 2 32.25 -4.54 24.49
C ILE A 2 30.82 -4.58 23.90
N GLY A 3 29.82 -4.45 24.76
CA GLY A 3 28.44 -4.35 24.33
C GLY A 3 28.24 -3.07 23.53
N VAL A 4 27.92 -3.19 22.25
CA VAL A 4 27.49 -2.03 21.44
C VAL A 4 26.12 -1.61 21.98
N ALA A 5 26.05 -0.46 22.65
CA ALA A 5 24.78 0.11 23.07
C ALA A 5 24.01 0.56 21.83
N PRO A 6 22.66 0.42 21.83
CA PRO A 6 21.85 0.98 20.76
C PRO A 6 22.12 2.49 20.69
N PRO A 7 22.30 3.06 19.47
CA PRO A 7 22.40 4.52 19.34
C PRO A 7 21.15 5.19 19.91
N ALA A 8 21.29 6.38 20.46
CA ALA A 8 20.14 7.14 20.92
C ALA A 8 19.20 7.39 19.71
N TYR A 9 17.99 6.86 19.79
CA TYR A 9 16.94 7.09 18.80
C TYR A 9 16.14 8.33 19.26
N ASP A 10 16.22 9.39 18.46
CA ASP A 10 15.31 10.51 18.59
C ASP A 10 14.12 10.28 17.64
N PRO A 11 12.93 9.92 18.15
CA PRO A 11 11.74 9.72 17.33
C PRO A 11 11.12 11.03 16.83
N ALA A 12 11.77 12.16 17.02
CA ALA A 12 11.22 13.46 16.70
C ALA A 12 11.38 13.85 15.23
N ALA A 13 10.46 13.42 14.40
CA ALA A 13 9.71 14.30 13.53
C ALA A 13 8.32 13.67 13.36
N PRO A 14 7.25 14.24 13.87
CA PRO A 14 5.93 13.83 13.47
C PRO A 14 5.82 14.11 11.98
N THR A 15 5.80 13.06 11.19
CA THR A 15 5.31 13.13 9.81
C THR A 15 3.88 13.60 9.90
N THR A 16 3.67 14.89 9.69
CA THR A 16 2.34 15.53 9.69
C THR A 16 1.49 15.14 8.48
N ALA A 17 1.98 14.25 7.63
CA ALA A 17 1.21 13.66 6.55
C ALA A 17 0.24 12.62 7.15
N THR A 18 -1.04 12.83 6.94
CA THR A 18 -2.07 11.82 7.22
C THR A 18 -1.88 10.68 6.25
N THR A 19 -1.34 9.55 6.72
CA THR A 19 -1.20 8.32 5.93
C THR A 19 -2.51 7.52 5.97
N LEU A 20 -2.73 6.64 4.98
CA LEU A 20 -3.81 5.66 5.04
C LEU A 20 -3.70 4.80 6.32
N PRO A 21 -4.82 4.34 6.88
CA PRO A 21 -4.81 3.54 8.08
C PRO A 21 -3.94 2.30 7.95
N VAL A 22 -3.39 1.87 9.09
CA VAL A 22 -2.61 0.64 9.23
C VAL A 22 -3.48 -0.38 9.94
N GLY A 23 -3.68 -1.55 9.36
CA GLY A 23 -4.56 -2.59 9.87
C GLY A 23 -4.18 -3.05 11.27
N ALA A 24 -5.17 -3.22 12.12
CA ALA A 24 -5.00 -3.75 13.45
C ALA A 24 -4.46 -5.19 13.40
N ALA A 25 -3.73 -5.63 14.43
CA ALA A 25 -3.17 -6.98 14.48
C ALA A 25 -4.24 -8.09 14.37
N ALA A 26 -5.49 -7.80 14.75
CA ALA A 26 -6.61 -8.71 14.59
C ALA A 26 -7.02 -8.84 13.12
N THR A 27 -7.14 -7.72 12.39
CA THR A 27 -7.46 -7.67 10.96
C THR A 27 -6.40 -8.38 10.13
N VAL A 28 -5.12 -8.13 10.44
CA VAL A 28 -3.99 -8.80 9.77
C VAL A 28 -4.04 -10.31 9.98
N ARG A 29 -4.26 -10.78 11.22
CA ARG A 29 -4.40 -12.23 11.51
C ARG A 29 -5.59 -12.84 10.80
N ALA A 30 -6.74 -12.18 10.79
CA ALA A 30 -7.93 -12.66 10.09
C ALA A 30 -7.67 -12.81 8.59
N TYR A 31 -6.99 -11.83 7.99
CA TYR A 31 -6.61 -11.87 6.58
C TYR A 31 -5.63 -13.02 6.26
N VAL A 32 -4.61 -13.19 7.07
CA VAL A 32 -3.66 -14.32 6.92
C VAL A 32 -4.40 -15.65 6.97
N VAL A 33 -5.30 -15.86 7.95
CA VAL A 33 -6.10 -17.07 8.06
C VAL A 33 -7.01 -17.27 6.84
N GLU A 34 -7.63 -16.18 6.35
CA GLU A 34 -8.45 -16.21 5.14
C GLU A 34 -7.62 -16.67 3.92
N LEU A 35 -6.43 -16.09 3.73
CA LEU A 35 -5.52 -16.39 2.62
C LEU A 35 -5.08 -17.88 2.66
N PHE A 36 -4.73 -18.40 3.85
CA PHE A 36 -4.42 -19.82 4.02
C PHE A 36 -5.63 -20.71 3.73
N ARG A 37 -6.83 -20.32 4.11
CA ARG A 37 -8.06 -21.10 3.84
C ARG A 37 -8.38 -21.15 2.34
N ARG A 38 -8.16 -20.06 1.60
CA ARG A 38 -8.34 -20.03 0.14
C ARG A 38 -7.40 -21.02 -0.56
N HIS A 39 -6.16 -21.12 -0.11
CA HIS A 39 -5.12 -21.97 -0.74
C HIS A 39 -4.86 -23.29 0.00
N ARG A 40 -5.75 -23.73 0.90
CA ARG A 40 -5.55 -24.91 1.77
C ARG A 40 -5.11 -26.18 1.02
N ARG A 41 -5.67 -26.44 -0.17
CA ARG A 41 -5.33 -27.63 -0.97
C ARG A 41 -3.88 -27.58 -1.47
N ALA A 42 -3.46 -26.42 -1.97
CA ALA A 42 -2.08 -26.23 -2.44
C ALA A 42 -1.08 -26.32 -1.26
N PHE A 43 -1.47 -25.81 -0.09
CA PHE A 43 -0.65 -25.88 1.12
C PHE A 43 -0.50 -27.32 1.62
N VAL A 44 -1.59 -28.06 1.72
CA VAL A 44 -1.57 -29.49 2.10
C VAL A 44 -0.74 -30.31 1.12
N LEU A 45 -0.87 -30.06 -0.19
CA LEU A 45 -0.08 -30.73 -1.20
C LEU A 45 1.42 -30.41 -1.07
N LEU A 46 1.77 -29.15 -0.80
CA LEU A 46 3.15 -28.73 -0.53
C LEU A 46 3.74 -29.50 0.66
N ILE A 47 3.00 -29.55 1.77
CA ILE A 47 3.41 -30.28 2.98
C ILE A 47 3.56 -31.78 2.70
N ALA A 48 2.60 -32.41 1.98
CA ALA A 48 2.68 -33.83 1.64
C ALA A 48 3.92 -34.16 0.79
N VAL A 49 4.19 -33.34 -0.24
CA VAL A 49 5.38 -33.51 -1.09
C VAL A 49 6.67 -33.28 -0.30
N ASN A 50 6.69 -32.29 0.61
CA ASN A 50 7.82 -32.05 1.49
C ASN A 50 8.05 -33.23 2.46
N THR A 51 6.99 -33.79 3.01
CA THR A 51 7.07 -34.98 3.89
C THR A 51 7.77 -36.14 3.17
N VAL A 52 7.40 -36.42 1.91
CA VAL A 52 8.07 -37.47 1.13
C VAL A 52 9.54 -37.14 0.91
N ALA A 53 9.88 -35.89 0.58
CA ALA A 53 11.28 -35.47 0.39
C ALA A 53 12.10 -35.68 1.66
N VAL A 54 11.56 -35.32 2.84
CA VAL A 54 12.24 -35.46 4.12
C VAL A 54 12.37 -36.94 4.52
N VAL A 55 11.32 -37.74 4.38
CA VAL A 55 11.39 -39.17 4.64
C VAL A 55 12.44 -39.84 3.75
N ALA A 56 12.46 -39.51 2.47
CA ALA A 56 13.50 -40.01 1.55
C ALA A 56 14.92 -39.62 2.00
N SER A 57 15.11 -38.41 2.54
CA SER A 57 16.42 -37.95 3.05
C SER A 57 16.87 -38.74 4.29
N MET A 58 15.95 -39.30 5.08
CA MET A 58 16.26 -40.08 6.26
C MET A 58 16.70 -41.52 5.93
N VAL A 59 16.38 -42.01 4.73
CA VAL A 59 16.75 -43.37 4.32
C VAL A 59 18.27 -43.60 4.38
N GLY A 60 19.09 -42.59 3.98
CA GLY A 60 20.55 -42.68 4.07
C GLY A 60 21.07 -42.96 5.48
N PRO A 61 20.76 -42.12 6.47
CA PRO A 61 21.08 -42.39 7.89
C PRO A 61 20.67 -43.80 8.38
N TYR A 62 19.46 -44.26 8.06
CA TYR A 62 18.99 -45.60 8.46
C TYR A 62 19.77 -46.73 7.80
N LEU A 63 20.10 -46.59 6.49
CA LEU A 63 20.91 -47.58 5.79
C LEU A 63 22.34 -47.65 6.32
N LEU A 64 22.94 -46.50 6.62
CA LEU A 64 24.28 -46.42 7.16
C LEU A 64 24.33 -46.99 8.59
N GLY A 65 23.36 -46.62 9.44
CA GLY A 65 23.30 -47.16 10.79
C GLY A 65 23.08 -48.67 10.78
N GLY A 66 22.20 -49.20 9.94
CA GLY A 66 21.98 -50.63 9.77
C GLY A 66 23.20 -51.36 9.23
N LEU A 67 24.01 -50.73 8.38
CA LEU A 67 25.29 -51.28 7.92
C LEU A 67 26.30 -51.37 9.05
N VAL A 68 26.43 -50.30 9.85
CA VAL A 68 27.33 -50.24 11.01
C VAL A 68 26.97 -51.31 12.03
N GLU A 69 25.67 -51.50 12.32
CA GLU A 69 25.20 -52.56 13.24
C GLU A 69 25.60 -53.95 12.78
N ARG A 70 25.36 -54.30 11.51
CA ARG A 70 25.72 -55.59 10.93
C ARG A 70 27.26 -55.83 10.96
N VAL A 71 28.06 -54.82 10.71
CA VAL A 71 29.50 -54.92 10.82
C VAL A 71 29.94 -55.16 12.27
N SER A 72 29.32 -54.47 13.23
CA SER A 72 29.64 -54.65 14.65
C SER A 72 29.24 -56.01 15.18
N ASP A 73 28.17 -56.60 14.64
CA ASP A 73 27.69 -57.96 14.98
C ASP A 73 28.48 -59.06 14.25
N GLY A 74 29.52 -58.72 13.45
CA GLY A 74 30.40 -59.67 12.77
C GLY A 74 29.72 -60.37 11.57
N ALA A 75 28.75 -59.76 10.94
CA ALA A 75 28.08 -60.30 9.75
C ALA A 75 29.06 -60.48 8.59
N ARG A 76 29.17 -61.73 8.07
CA ARG A 76 30.05 -62.07 6.95
C ARG A 76 29.50 -61.69 5.57
N GLU A 77 28.19 -61.57 5.43
CA GLU A 77 27.53 -61.19 4.18
C GLU A 77 26.89 -59.80 4.32
N LEU A 78 27.53 -58.84 3.67
CA LEU A 78 27.03 -57.47 3.54
C LEU A 78 26.40 -57.34 2.14
N HIS A 79 25.10 -57.14 2.07
CA HIS A 79 24.41 -56.89 0.78
C HIS A 79 24.70 -55.44 0.29
N LEU A 80 25.96 -55.11 0.09
CA LEU A 80 26.43 -53.76 -0.27
C LEU A 80 25.77 -53.25 -1.53
N GLY A 81 25.59 -54.10 -2.55
CA GLY A 81 24.96 -53.70 -3.79
C GLY A 81 23.49 -53.28 -3.61
N LEU A 82 22.72 -54.01 -2.80
CA LEU A 82 21.34 -53.66 -2.48
C LEU A 82 21.26 -52.36 -1.66
N THR A 83 22.11 -52.25 -0.64
CA THR A 83 22.17 -51.04 0.22
C THR A 83 22.54 -49.80 -0.61
N ALA A 84 23.54 -49.92 -1.50
CA ALA A 84 23.93 -48.86 -2.40
C ALA A 84 22.80 -48.51 -3.40
N GLY A 85 22.12 -49.52 -3.95
CA GLY A 85 20.96 -49.32 -4.85
C GLY A 85 19.81 -48.58 -4.16
N LEU A 86 19.45 -48.96 -2.94
CA LEU A 86 18.44 -48.28 -2.14
C LEU A 86 18.83 -46.85 -1.77
N PHE A 87 20.10 -46.61 -1.46
CA PHE A 87 20.62 -45.28 -1.19
C PHE A 87 20.52 -44.36 -2.42
N VAL A 88 20.95 -44.85 -3.59
CA VAL A 88 20.83 -44.10 -4.86
C VAL A 88 19.35 -43.82 -5.19
N LEU A 89 18.47 -44.81 -5.03
CA LEU A 89 17.04 -44.65 -5.23
C LEU A 89 16.47 -43.54 -4.30
N ALA A 90 16.83 -43.58 -3.00
CA ALA A 90 16.39 -42.58 -2.04
C ALA A 90 16.88 -41.16 -2.41
N LEU A 91 18.11 -41.01 -2.89
CA LEU A 91 18.65 -39.75 -3.37
C LEU A 91 17.89 -39.23 -4.61
N VAL A 92 17.58 -40.10 -5.58
CA VAL A 92 16.79 -39.73 -6.75
C VAL A 92 15.39 -39.28 -6.34
N VAL A 93 14.72 -40.06 -5.49
CA VAL A 93 13.39 -39.69 -4.93
C VAL A 93 13.48 -38.35 -4.22
N GLN A 94 14.42 -38.16 -3.32
CA GLN A 94 14.65 -36.90 -2.60
C GLN A 94 14.83 -35.74 -3.59
N ALA A 95 15.70 -35.87 -4.59
CA ALA A 95 15.99 -34.81 -5.57
C ALA A 95 14.72 -34.42 -6.37
N VAL A 96 13.96 -35.41 -6.82
CA VAL A 96 12.69 -35.18 -7.53
C VAL A 96 11.68 -34.44 -6.66
N PHE A 97 11.51 -34.90 -5.42
CA PHE A 97 10.54 -34.30 -4.51
C PHE A 97 10.98 -32.93 -4.00
N VAL A 98 12.28 -32.68 -3.75
CA VAL A 98 12.80 -31.34 -3.42
C VAL A 98 12.55 -30.36 -4.57
N ARG A 99 12.75 -30.78 -5.83
CA ARG A 99 12.40 -29.96 -6.99
C ARG A 99 10.90 -29.64 -7.00
N GLN A 100 10.04 -30.62 -6.72
CA GLN A 100 8.59 -30.42 -6.66
C GLN A 100 8.17 -29.49 -5.51
N VAL A 101 8.83 -29.57 -4.35
CA VAL A 101 8.61 -28.68 -3.19
C VAL A 101 8.91 -27.23 -3.59
N ARG A 102 10.07 -26.98 -4.21
CA ARG A 102 10.46 -25.63 -4.66
C ARG A 102 9.46 -25.05 -5.66
N LEU A 103 9.10 -25.85 -6.69
CA LEU A 103 8.16 -25.43 -7.72
C LEU A 103 6.78 -25.08 -7.14
N ARG A 104 6.25 -25.96 -6.28
CA ARG A 104 4.92 -25.76 -5.67
C ARG A 104 4.92 -24.65 -4.64
N GLY A 105 6.01 -24.47 -3.89
CA GLY A 105 6.20 -23.35 -2.99
C GLY A 105 6.16 -22.01 -3.73
N ALA A 106 6.93 -21.89 -4.81
CA ALA A 106 6.92 -20.69 -5.65
C ALA A 106 5.54 -20.43 -6.27
N MET A 107 4.87 -21.46 -6.84
CA MET A 107 3.52 -21.32 -7.41
C MET A 107 2.50 -20.90 -6.35
N LEU A 108 2.59 -21.43 -5.13
CA LEU A 108 1.73 -21.03 -4.02
C LEU A 108 1.95 -19.56 -3.66
N GLY A 109 3.21 -19.15 -3.52
CA GLY A 109 3.57 -17.77 -3.21
C GLY A 109 3.06 -16.77 -4.25
N GLU A 110 3.20 -17.07 -5.55
CA GLU A 110 2.68 -16.23 -6.63
C GLU A 110 1.16 -16.09 -6.60
N ARG A 111 0.44 -17.19 -6.36
CA ARG A 111 -1.04 -17.14 -6.24
C ARG A 111 -1.48 -16.29 -5.06
N MET A 112 -0.86 -16.47 -3.90
CA MET A 112 -1.16 -15.67 -2.70
C MET A 112 -0.86 -14.19 -2.94
N LEU A 113 0.22 -13.87 -3.64
CA LEU A 113 0.58 -12.51 -4.01
C LEU A 113 -0.40 -11.89 -5.02
N ALA A 114 -0.85 -12.67 -6.02
CA ALA A 114 -1.84 -12.22 -6.98
C ALA A 114 -3.16 -11.85 -6.30
N ASP A 115 -3.69 -12.73 -5.42
CA ASP A 115 -4.91 -12.46 -4.64
C ASP A 115 -4.76 -11.17 -3.81
N LEU A 116 -3.61 -11.00 -3.16
CA LEU A 116 -3.35 -9.82 -2.32
C LEU A 116 -3.30 -8.52 -3.15
N ARG A 117 -2.66 -8.56 -4.33
CA ARG A 117 -2.63 -7.42 -5.25
C ARG A 117 -4.02 -7.04 -5.73
N GLU A 118 -4.80 -8.04 -6.13
CA GLU A 118 -6.17 -7.86 -6.60
C GLU A 118 -7.05 -7.30 -5.48
N ASP A 119 -7.05 -7.92 -4.29
CA ASP A 119 -7.78 -7.45 -3.12
C ASP A 119 -7.43 -6.00 -2.75
N PHE A 120 -6.14 -5.63 -2.83
CA PHE A 120 -5.67 -4.28 -2.53
C PHE A 120 -6.13 -3.27 -3.60
N LEU A 121 -5.97 -3.61 -4.90
CA LEU A 121 -6.36 -2.73 -6.01
C LEU A 121 -7.86 -2.44 -6.02
N VAL A 122 -8.67 -3.49 -5.91
CA VAL A 122 -10.15 -3.35 -5.88
C VAL A 122 -10.58 -2.43 -4.75
N ARG A 123 -10.00 -2.59 -3.55
CA ARG A 123 -10.33 -1.76 -2.40
C ARG A 123 -9.80 -0.34 -2.51
N SER A 124 -8.58 -0.18 -3.05
CA SER A 124 -7.97 1.15 -3.22
C SER A 124 -8.77 2.01 -4.20
N VAL A 125 -9.28 1.42 -5.29
CA VAL A 125 -10.15 2.12 -6.24
C VAL A 125 -11.51 2.48 -5.61
N GLY A 126 -11.99 1.66 -4.68
CA GLY A 126 -13.25 1.90 -3.96
C GLY A 126 -13.15 2.85 -2.75
N LEU A 127 -11.96 3.41 -2.46
CA LEU A 127 -11.80 4.35 -1.35
C LEU A 127 -12.53 5.67 -1.62
N PRO A 128 -13.15 6.26 -0.58
CA PRO A 128 -13.71 7.60 -0.69
C PRO A 128 -12.66 8.63 -1.13
N PRO A 129 -12.96 9.53 -2.08
CA PRO A 129 -12.01 10.53 -2.58
C PRO A 129 -11.38 11.37 -1.47
N GLY A 130 -12.16 11.69 -0.42
CA GLY A 130 -11.64 12.42 0.74
C GLY A 130 -10.58 11.68 1.55
N VAL A 131 -10.56 10.35 1.52
CA VAL A 131 -9.51 9.54 2.15
C VAL A 131 -8.24 9.57 1.30
N LEU A 132 -8.39 9.43 -0.04
CA LEU A 132 -7.29 9.50 -1.00
C LEU A 132 -6.57 10.86 -0.96
N GLU A 133 -7.32 11.96 -0.99
CA GLU A 133 -6.75 13.31 -0.95
C GLU A 133 -5.98 13.58 0.35
N ARG A 134 -6.49 13.13 1.50
CA ARG A 134 -5.78 13.28 2.78
C ARG A 134 -4.50 12.46 2.86
N ALA A 135 -4.52 11.24 2.33
CA ALA A 135 -3.38 10.34 2.34
C ALA A 135 -2.28 10.74 1.35
N GLY A 136 -2.67 11.42 0.26
CA GLY A 136 -1.79 11.77 -0.84
C GLY A 136 -1.42 10.58 -1.74
N THR A 137 -1.08 10.88 -2.99
CA THR A 137 -0.69 9.87 -3.99
C THR A 137 0.60 9.12 -3.61
N GLY A 138 1.48 9.75 -2.83
CA GLY A 138 2.76 9.16 -2.42
C GLY A 138 2.61 7.95 -1.49
N ASP A 139 1.67 7.95 -0.54
CA ASP A 139 1.45 6.79 0.34
C ASP A 139 0.85 5.61 -0.43
N LEU A 140 -0.11 5.86 -1.34
CA LEU A 140 -0.65 4.84 -2.23
C LEU A 140 0.43 4.23 -3.13
N LEU A 141 1.22 5.08 -3.78
CA LEU A 141 2.31 4.62 -4.65
C LEU A 141 3.33 3.79 -3.87
N SER A 142 3.72 4.24 -2.68
CA SER A 142 4.61 3.48 -1.79
C SER A 142 4.03 2.10 -1.42
N ARG A 143 2.71 2.01 -1.17
CA ARG A 143 2.05 0.73 -0.86
C ARG A 143 2.00 -0.18 -2.07
N ILE A 144 1.66 0.35 -3.26
CA ILE A 144 1.58 -0.43 -4.51
C ILE A 144 2.95 -0.94 -4.96
N THR A 145 4.01 -0.17 -4.75
CA THR A 145 5.37 -0.55 -5.17
C THR A 145 6.13 -1.23 -4.04
N THR A 146 6.60 -0.46 -3.07
CA THR A 146 7.54 -0.93 -2.03
C THR A 146 6.96 -1.98 -1.09
N ASP A 147 5.72 -1.79 -0.61
CA ASP A 147 5.12 -2.74 0.34
C ASP A 147 4.72 -4.04 -0.36
N ILE A 148 4.20 -3.97 -1.59
CA ILE A 148 3.90 -5.17 -2.39
C ILE A 148 5.18 -5.93 -2.74
N ASP A 149 6.27 -5.26 -3.10
CA ASP A 149 7.53 -5.94 -3.42
C ASP A 149 8.16 -6.64 -2.20
N ARG A 150 8.11 -6.01 -1.03
CA ARG A 150 8.53 -6.66 0.24
C ARG A 150 7.68 -7.89 0.55
N LEU A 151 6.38 -7.79 0.37
CA LEU A 151 5.48 -8.93 0.52
C LEU A 151 5.69 -10.00 -0.54
N ALA A 152 6.02 -9.62 -1.78
CA ALA A 152 6.33 -10.56 -2.85
C ALA A 152 7.46 -11.50 -2.45
N ASN A 153 8.57 -10.97 -1.91
CA ASN A 153 9.68 -11.79 -1.43
C ASN A 153 9.25 -12.71 -0.29
N ALA A 154 8.52 -12.19 0.70
CA ALA A 154 8.04 -13.00 1.81
C ALA A 154 7.05 -14.11 1.37
N MET A 155 6.13 -13.83 0.45
CA MET A 155 5.14 -14.80 -0.03
C MET A 155 5.76 -15.87 -0.92
N ARG A 156 6.73 -15.51 -1.78
CA ARG A 156 7.42 -16.46 -2.67
C ARG A 156 8.36 -17.40 -1.92
N GLU A 157 9.10 -16.86 -0.94
CA GLU A 157 10.18 -17.58 -0.30
C GLU A 157 9.90 -17.83 1.19
N ALA A 158 9.68 -16.78 2.00
CA ALA A 158 9.68 -16.91 3.45
C ALA A 158 8.56 -17.82 3.98
N VAL A 159 7.32 -17.64 3.53
CA VAL A 159 6.16 -18.42 4.01
C VAL A 159 6.28 -19.89 3.64
N PRO A 160 6.55 -20.29 2.37
CA PRO A 160 6.77 -21.68 2.03
C PRO A 160 7.96 -22.30 2.75
N GLN A 161 9.09 -21.58 2.83
CA GLN A 161 10.32 -22.09 3.45
C GLN A 161 10.17 -22.29 4.97
N LEU A 162 9.46 -21.41 5.66
CA LEU A 162 9.14 -21.61 7.08
C LEU A 162 8.28 -22.86 7.30
N ALA A 163 7.23 -23.05 6.50
CA ALA A 163 6.39 -24.22 6.59
C ALA A 163 7.18 -25.52 6.32
N ILE A 164 8.04 -25.51 5.29
CA ILE A 164 8.95 -26.59 4.94
C ILE A 164 9.91 -26.87 6.10
N GLY A 165 10.55 -25.86 6.65
CA GLY A 165 11.51 -25.98 7.74
C GLY A 165 10.91 -26.56 9.02
N VAL A 166 9.71 -26.10 9.39
CA VAL A 166 9.00 -26.61 10.57
C VAL A 166 8.65 -28.10 10.40
N VAL A 167 8.06 -28.46 9.25
CA VAL A 167 7.72 -29.87 8.96
C VAL A 167 8.98 -30.73 8.92
N TRP A 168 10.05 -30.23 8.32
CA TRP A 168 11.33 -30.92 8.25
C TRP A 168 11.91 -31.19 9.65
N ALA A 169 11.97 -30.17 10.52
CA ALA A 169 12.43 -30.30 11.89
C ALA A 169 11.59 -31.31 12.69
N LEU A 170 10.25 -31.25 12.56
CA LEU A 170 9.34 -32.16 13.26
C LEU A 170 9.51 -33.60 12.80
N LEU A 171 9.69 -33.86 11.51
CA LEU A 171 9.91 -35.20 10.98
C LEU A 171 11.25 -35.79 11.41
N LEU A 172 12.32 -34.98 11.42
CA LEU A 172 13.63 -35.43 11.91
C LEU A 172 13.60 -35.72 13.40
N LEU A 173 12.94 -34.89 14.21
CA LEU A 173 12.74 -35.16 15.64
C LEU A 173 11.91 -36.45 15.86
N GLY A 174 10.82 -36.61 15.09
CA GLY A 174 10.04 -37.83 15.11
C GLY A 174 10.84 -39.07 14.74
N GLY A 175 11.67 -38.99 13.69
CA GLY A 175 12.59 -40.05 13.30
C GLY A 175 13.61 -40.39 14.39
N LEU A 176 14.14 -39.38 15.07
CA LEU A 176 15.06 -39.61 16.19
C LEU A 176 14.36 -40.30 17.38
N VAL A 177 13.13 -39.92 17.71
CA VAL A 177 12.31 -40.59 18.74
C VAL A 177 12.03 -42.06 18.39
N VAL A 178 11.72 -42.34 17.12
CA VAL A 178 11.46 -43.72 16.65
C VAL A 178 12.73 -44.58 16.70
N THR A 179 13.89 -43.99 16.32
CA THR A 179 15.18 -44.71 16.29
C THR A 179 15.67 -45.06 17.70
N ALA A 180 15.72 -44.07 18.56
CA ALA A 180 16.21 -44.22 19.93
C ALA A 180 15.66 -43.07 20.82
N PRO A 181 14.55 -43.30 21.57
CA PRO A 181 13.97 -42.29 22.45
C PRO A 181 14.98 -41.63 23.42
N PRO A 182 15.97 -42.36 23.98
CA PRO A 182 16.96 -41.72 24.84
C PRO A 182 17.83 -40.68 24.11
N LEU A 183 18.11 -40.86 22.82
CA LEU A 183 18.90 -39.87 22.03
C LEU A 183 18.07 -38.61 21.74
N ALA A 184 16.77 -38.75 21.52
CA ALA A 184 15.87 -37.60 21.39
C ALA A 184 15.85 -36.76 22.67
N ALA A 185 15.89 -37.40 23.85
CA ALA A 185 16.00 -36.68 25.12
C ALA A 185 17.33 -35.95 25.26
N ALA A 186 18.45 -36.49 24.73
CA ALA A 186 19.74 -35.80 24.73
C ALA A 186 19.74 -34.52 23.90
N VAL A 187 18.98 -34.46 22.78
CA VAL A 187 18.82 -33.23 21.97
C VAL A 187 18.14 -32.12 22.77
N LEU A 188 17.24 -32.44 23.68
CA LEU A 188 16.54 -31.46 24.52
C LEU A 188 17.49 -30.65 25.41
N LEU A 189 18.70 -31.14 25.71
CA LEU A 189 19.70 -30.41 26.48
C LEU A 189 20.17 -29.11 25.77
N ALA A 190 20.12 -29.07 24.46
CA ALA A 190 20.51 -27.89 23.68
C ALA A 190 19.38 -26.86 23.51
N VAL A 191 18.10 -27.28 23.70
CA VAL A 191 16.92 -26.42 23.52
C VAL A 191 16.96 -25.16 24.41
N PRO A 192 17.30 -25.21 25.71
CA PRO A 192 17.36 -24.02 26.54
C PRO A 192 18.35 -22.96 26.01
N VAL A 193 19.50 -23.39 25.50
CA VAL A 193 20.52 -22.48 24.93
C VAL A 193 19.99 -21.82 23.67
N LEU A 194 19.35 -22.59 22.77
CA LEU A 194 18.71 -22.07 21.56
C LEU A 194 17.61 -21.07 21.91
N VAL A 195 16.71 -21.43 22.82
CA VAL A 195 15.59 -20.57 23.24
C VAL A 195 16.10 -19.29 23.89
N ALA A 196 17.11 -19.36 24.75
CA ALA A 196 17.70 -18.17 25.37
C ALA A 196 18.31 -17.23 24.34
N GLY A 197 19.09 -17.76 23.39
CA GLY A 197 19.70 -17.00 22.29
C GLY A 197 18.64 -16.35 21.39
N CYS A 198 17.64 -17.11 20.97
CA CYS A 198 16.53 -16.61 20.17
C CYS A 198 15.72 -15.53 20.90
N ARG A 199 15.35 -15.73 22.17
CA ARG A 199 14.63 -14.71 22.96
C ARG A 199 15.43 -13.44 23.12
N TRP A 200 16.75 -13.57 23.39
CA TRP A 200 17.64 -12.42 23.48
C TRP A 200 17.70 -11.62 22.18
N TYR A 201 17.80 -12.29 21.05
CA TYR A 201 17.87 -11.69 19.71
C TYR A 201 16.52 -11.07 19.33
N PHE A 202 15.42 -11.84 19.36
CA PHE A 202 14.12 -11.38 18.93
C PHE A 202 13.51 -10.26 19.78
N LYS A 203 13.99 -10.07 21.01
CA LYS A 203 13.62 -8.91 21.83
C LYS A 203 14.26 -7.61 21.33
N ARG A 204 15.41 -7.69 20.65
CA ARG A 204 16.26 -6.53 20.24
C ARG A 204 16.26 -6.26 18.75
N ALA A 205 16.21 -7.29 17.94
CA ALA A 205 16.31 -7.22 16.48
C ALA A 205 15.22 -6.33 15.85
N PRO A 206 13.91 -6.42 16.21
CA PRO A 206 12.87 -5.64 15.54
C PRO A 206 13.02 -4.12 15.70
N SER A 207 13.52 -3.65 16.84
CA SER A 207 13.80 -2.22 17.02
C SER A 207 15.04 -1.78 16.23
N GLY A 208 16.09 -2.60 16.25
CA GLY A 208 17.32 -2.35 15.48
C GLY A 208 17.04 -2.22 13.99
N TYR A 209 16.38 -3.20 13.39
CA TYR A 209 16.04 -3.19 11.96
C TYR A 209 15.11 -2.06 11.54
N ARG A 210 14.13 -1.68 12.39
CA ARG A 210 13.27 -0.52 12.13
C ARG A 210 14.08 0.78 12.09
N SER A 211 14.99 0.95 13.03
CA SER A 211 15.85 2.14 13.09
C SER A 211 16.85 2.19 11.94
N GLU A 212 17.41 1.03 11.55
CA GLU A 212 18.28 0.90 10.37
C GLU A 212 17.53 1.29 9.09
N ALA A 213 16.32 0.77 8.89
CA ALA A 213 15.48 1.10 7.73
C ALA A 213 15.08 2.58 7.71
N ALA A 214 14.75 3.17 8.87
CA ALA A 214 14.44 4.60 8.99
C ALA A 214 15.67 5.47 8.69
N GLY A 215 16.86 5.06 9.16
CA GLY A 215 18.11 5.71 8.83
C GLY A 215 18.42 5.70 7.34
N TYR A 216 18.25 4.54 6.67
CA TYR A 216 18.40 4.41 5.22
C TYR A 216 17.44 5.32 4.46
N ALA A 217 16.16 5.35 4.87
CA ALA A 217 15.16 6.22 4.28
C ALA A 217 15.53 7.71 4.44
N ALA A 218 16.09 8.10 5.59
CA ALA A 218 16.54 9.47 5.82
C ALA A 218 17.73 9.86 4.93
N VAL A 219 18.65 8.93 4.64
CA VAL A 219 19.74 9.13 3.65
C VAL A 219 19.15 9.32 2.25
N ALA A 220 18.26 8.42 1.83
CA ALA A 220 17.62 8.49 0.51
C ALA A 220 16.84 9.80 0.32
N ALA A 221 16.07 10.23 1.32
CA ALA A 221 15.32 11.48 1.30
C ALA A 221 16.25 12.70 1.20
N ALA A 222 17.36 12.73 1.95
CA ALA A 222 18.32 13.84 1.88
C ALA A 222 19.00 13.94 0.51
N LEU A 223 19.28 12.80 -0.13
CA LEU A 223 19.84 12.76 -1.49
C LEU A 223 18.81 13.20 -2.53
N ALA A 224 17.58 12.68 -2.48
CA ALA A 224 16.50 13.06 -3.39
C ALA A 224 16.23 14.57 -3.32
N GLU A 225 16.04 15.12 -2.10
CA GLU A 225 15.86 16.56 -1.90
C GLU A 225 17.03 17.39 -2.48
N THR A 226 18.27 16.88 -2.38
CA THR A 226 19.43 17.58 -2.92
C THR A 226 19.41 17.60 -4.45
N VAL A 227 18.97 16.53 -5.10
CA VAL A 227 18.83 16.44 -6.56
C VAL A 227 17.67 17.28 -7.04
N ASP A 228 16.50 17.20 -6.42
CA ASP A 228 15.30 17.95 -6.79
C ASP A 228 15.52 19.46 -6.65
N ALA A 229 16.23 19.88 -5.60
CA ALA A 229 16.58 21.28 -5.36
C ALA A 229 17.92 21.69 -6.01
N GLY A 230 18.45 20.95 -6.99
CA GLY A 230 19.79 21.14 -7.56
C GLY A 230 20.08 22.59 -7.96
N HIS A 231 19.19 23.25 -8.67
CA HIS A 231 19.33 24.67 -9.05
C HIS A 231 19.42 25.61 -7.82
N THR A 232 18.64 25.35 -6.78
CA THR A 232 18.68 26.13 -5.53
C THR A 232 19.99 25.89 -4.78
N VAL A 233 20.45 24.64 -4.72
CA VAL A 233 21.73 24.26 -4.08
C VAL A 233 22.89 24.98 -4.77
N GLU A 234 22.89 25.02 -6.09
CA GLU A 234 23.93 25.69 -6.89
C GLU A 234 23.86 27.22 -6.73
N ALA A 235 22.67 27.83 -6.92
CA ALA A 235 22.47 29.26 -6.82
C ALA A 235 22.86 29.83 -5.45
N HIS A 236 22.61 29.10 -4.37
CA HIS A 236 22.92 29.52 -3.00
C HIS A 236 24.22 28.92 -2.46
N ARG A 237 25.00 28.22 -3.28
CA ARG A 237 26.29 27.57 -2.89
C ARG A 237 26.16 26.69 -1.66
N LEU A 238 25.08 25.89 -1.59
CA LEU A 238 24.78 25.02 -0.44
C LEU A 238 25.48 23.65 -0.50
N GLY A 239 26.35 23.39 -1.48
CA GLY A 239 26.99 22.10 -1.72
C GLY A 239 27.62 21.48 -0.47
N ASP A 240 28.53 22.22 0.20
CA ASP A 240 29.20 21.74 1.40
C ASP A 240 28.23 21.43 2.54
N ARG A 241 27.17 22.23 2.70
CA ARG A 241 26.14 22.02 3.72
C ARG A 241 25.33 20.74 3.44
N ARG A 242 25.01 20.46 2.16
CA ARG A 242 24.28 19.25 1.74
C ARG A 242 25.14 18.00 1.90
N VAL A 243 26.44 18.10 1.58
CA VAL A 243 27.41 17.00 1.82
C VAL A 243 27.49 16.71 3.32
N ALA A 244 27.68 17.72 4.17
CA ALA A 244 27.76 17.55 5.62
C ALA A 244 26.46 16.95 6.21
N LEU A 245 25.27 17.31 5.68
CA LEU A 245 24.01 16.71 6.07
C LEU A 245 23.94 15.23 5.68
N SER A 246 24.31 14.90 4.45
CA SER A 246 24.33 13.52 3.94
C SER A 246 25.29 12.64 4.73
N GLU A 247 26.50 13.13 5.02
CA GLU A 247 27.48 12.42 5.87
C GLU A 247 26.94 12.14 7.28
N ARG A 248 26.22 13.11 7.89
CA ARG A 248 25.60 12.90 9.21
C ARG A 248 24.57 11.79 9.13
N ARG A 249 23.69 11.81 8.13
CA ARG A 249 22.65 10.76 7.93
C ARG A 249 23.28 9.39 7.67
N ILE A 250 24.34 9.32 6.88
CA ILE A 250 25.09 8.09 6.63
C ILE A 250 25.70 7.57 7.94
N LYS A 251 26.30 8.43 8.77
CA LYS A 251 26.86 8.02 10.07
C LYS A 251 25.78 7.48 11.02
N GLU A 252 24.61 8.12 11.07
CA GLU A 252 23.45 7.67 11.86
C GLU A 252 22.98 6.29 11.38
N TRP A 253 22.77 6.12 10.08
CA TRP A 253 22.40 4.82 9.49
C TRP A 253 23.44 3.74 9.74
N THR A 254 24.71 4.01 9.47
CA THR A 254 25.82 3.04 9.69
C THR A 254 25.96 2.63 11.15
N ALA A 255 25.59 3.51 12.11
CA ALA A 255 25.59 3.15 13.52
C ALA A 255 24.52 2.08 13.83
N TRP A 256 23.33 2.20 13.24
CA TRP A 256 22.25 1.20 13.36
C TRP A 256 22.60 -0.11 12.62
N GLU A 257 23.15 -0.03 11.42
CA GLU A 257 23.65 -1.18 10.67
C GLU A 257 24.71 -1.97 11.47
N ARG A 258 25.66 -1.28 12.07
CA ARG A 258 26.65 -1.92 12.97
C ARG A 258 26.00 -2.59 14.18
N TYR A 259 24.94 -1.99 14.73
CA TYR A 259 24.21 -2.60 15.84
C TYR A 259 23.49 -3.89 15.40
N THR A 260 22.81 -3.90 14.27
CA THR A 260 22.14 -5.10 13.74
C THR A 260 23.13 -6.19 13.34
N LEU A 261 24.27 -5.81 12.74
CA LEU A 261 25.37 -6.72 12.47
C LEU A 261 25.93 -7.33 13.76
N TRP A 262 26.08 -6.54 14.82
CA TRP A 262 26.50 -7.05 16.13
C TRP A 262 25.49 -8.04 16.70
N LEU A 263 24.18 -7.77 16.62
CA LEU A 263 23.16 -8.74 17.04
C LEU A 263 23.30 -10.08 16.32
N ARG A 264 23.54 -10.05 15.01
CA ARG A 264 23.81 -11.27 14.21
C ARG A 264 25.10 -11.95 14.62
N SER A 265 26.17 -11.18 14.85
CA SER A 265 27.46 -11.73 15.26
C SER A 265 27.43 -12.43 16.63
N VAL A 266 26.42 -12.17 17.45
CA VAL A 266 26.16 -12.90 18.70
C VAL A 266 25.27 -14.12 18.44
N LEU A 267 24.22 -13.99 17.63
CA LEU A 267 23.24 -15.07 17.38
C LEU A 267 23.88 -16.24 16.62
N PHE A 268 24.64 -15.99 15.54
CA PHE A 268 25.20 -17.06 14.71
C PHE A 268 26.16 -18.00 15.47
N PRO A 269 27.10 -17.51 16.29
CA PRO A 269 27.90 -18.39 17.16
C PRO A 269 27.06 -19.19 18.15
N VAL A 270 25.98 -18.60 18.72
CA VAL A 270 25.06 -19.34 19.61
C VAL A 270 24.41 -20.49 18.87
N ILE A 271 23.90 -20.27 17.66
CA ILE A 271 23.31 -21.32 16.83
C ILE A 271 24.33 -22.42 16.53
N ASN A 272 25.54 -22.05 16.09
CA ASN A 272 26.61 -23.02 15.83
C ASN A 272 27.00 -23.80 17.09
N THR A 273 27.05 -23.15 18.25
CA THR A 273 27.30 -23.82 19.54
C THR A 273 26.16 -24.81 19.86
N VAL A 274 24.90 -24.46 19.59
CA VAL A 274 23.77 -25.37 19.75
C VAL A 274 23.94 -26.63 18.89
N HIS A 275 24.39 -26.50 17.63
CA HIS A 275 24.67 -27.66 16.77
C HIS A 275 25.75 -28.58 17.34
N VAL A 276 26.84 -28.01 17.83
CA VAL A 276 27.90 -28.78 18.48
C VAL A 276 27.40 -29.45 19.75
N LEU A 277 26.55 -28.75 20.54
CA LEU A 277 25.95 -29.31 21.74
C LEU A 277 24.99 -30.46 21.42
N VAL A 278 24.14 -30.31 20.38
CA VAL A 278 23.23 -31.38 19.92
C VAL A 278 24.02 -32.62 19.52
N LEU A 279 24.99 -32.49 18.62
CA LEU A 279 25.79 -33.62 18.18
C LEU A 279 26.61 -34.22 19.32
N GLY A 280 27.26 -33.37 20.12
CA GLY A 280 28.05 -33.80 21.28
C GLY A 280 27.22 -34.52 22.34
N SER A 281 26.02 -34.00 22.66
CA SER A 281 25.12 -34.65 23.62
C SER A 281 24.61 -36.01 23.11
N VAL A 282 24.27 -36.11 21.82
CA VAL A 282 23.88 -37.39 21.21
C VAL A 282 25.02 -38.40 21.23
N LEU A 283 26.25 -38.00 20.88
CA LEU A 283 27.39 -38.89 20.88
C LEU A 283 27.79 -39.31 22.30
N MET A 284 27.88 -38.36 23.24
CA MET A 284 28.29 -38.62 24.63
C MET A 284 27.22 -39.48 25.37
N ALA A 285 25.95 -39.05 25.35
CA ALA A 285 24.88 -39.82 25.99
C ALA A 285 24.65 -41.16 25.27
N GLY A 286 24.69 -41.15 23.93
CA GLY A 286 24.52 -42.37 23.13
C GLY A 286 25.64 -43.35 23.33
N GLY A 287 26.91 -42.92 23.48
CA GLY A 287 28.02 -43.78 23.85
C GLY A 287 27.79 -44.50 25.21
N VAL A 288 27.31 -43.74 26.22
CA VAL A 288 26.92 -44.36 27.53
C VAL A 288 25.76 -45.34 27.37
N PHE A 289 24.76 -45.03 26.52
CA PHE A 289 23.60 -45.94 26.29
C PHE A 289 24.03 -47.22 25.55
N VAL A 290 24.98 -47.13 24.60
CA VAL A 290 25.57 -48.30 23.94
C VAL A 290 26.33 -49.16 24.95
N LEU A 291 27.19 -48.57 25.80
CA LEU A 291 27.91 -49.29 26.84
C LEU A 291 27.00 -49.98 27.86
N ARG A 292 25.81 -49.47 28.10
CA ARG A 292 24.78 -50.06 28.95
C ARG A 292 23.87 -51.06 28.22
N GLY A 293 24.03 -51.25 26.93
CA GLY A 293 23.23 -52.14 26.11
C GLY A 293 21.79 -51.63 25.86
N TRP A 294 21.51 -50.33 26.07
CA TRP A 294 20.19 -49.74 25.84
C TRP A 294 19.89 -49.49 24.37
N ILE A 295 20.94 -49.23 23.58
CA ILE A 295 20.86 -49.01 22.13
C ILE A 295 22.05 -49.69 21.45
N GLY A 296 21.92 -50.02 20.14
CA GLY A 296 23.01 -50.53 19.31
C GLY A 296 23.89 -49.40 18.74
N VAL A 297 25.07 -49.78 18.27
CA VAL A 297 25.99 -48.83 17.61
C VAL A 297 25.37 -48.26 16.34
N GLY A 298 24.58 -49.02 15.59
CA GLY A 298 23.85 -48.58 14.42
C GLY A 298 22.76 -47.58 14.74
N GLN A 299 22.06 -47.76 15.87
CA GLN A 299 21.09 -46.76 16.32
C GLN A 299 21.75 -45.47 16.73
N LEU A 300 22.92 -45.49 17.38
CA LEU A 300 23.70 -44.31 17.69
C LEU A 300 24.15 -43.59 16.40
N THR A 301 24.67 -44.34 15.42
CA THR A 301 25.07 -43.79 14.14
C THR A 301 23.92 -43.10 13.41
N THR A 302 22.77 -43.77 13.29
CA THR A 302 21.54 -43.22 12.71
C THR A 302 21.12 -41.94 13.44
N GLY A 303 21.10 -41.99 14.78
CA GLY A 303 20.68 -40.87 15.63
C GLY A 303 21.63 -39.66 15.48
N ALA A 304 22.94 -39.89 15.43
CA ALA A 304 23.92 -38.83 15.21
C ALA A 304 23.76 -38.16 13.83
N LEU A 305 23.52 -38.94 12.76
CA LEU A 305 23.27 -38.41 11.42
C LEU A 305 21.96 -37.64 11.34
N ILE A 306 20.88 -38.09 11.93
CA ILE A 306 19.61 -37.36 11.99
C ILE A 306 19.77 -36.09 12.82
N ALA A 307 20.49 -36.15 13.95
CA ALA A 307 20.78 -34.96 14.76
C ALA A 307 21.56 -33.90 13.99
N GLN A 308 22.52 -34.33 13.17
CA GLN A 308 23.27 -33.44 12.27
C GLN A 308 22.36 -32.79 11.22
N MET A 309 21.38 -33.52 10.68
CA MET A 309 20.43 -32.99 9.71
C MET A 309 19.47 -31.94 10.29
N LEU A 310 19.28 -31.86 11.63
CA LEU A 310 18.46 -30.82 12.29
C LEU A 310 19.03 -29.40 12.14
N VAL A 311 20.29 -29.27 11.79
CA VAL A 311 20.97 -27.97 11.58
C VAL A 311 20.28 -27.15 10.52
N ASP A 312 19.99 -27.75 9.36
CA ASP A 312 19.48 -27.05 8.19
C ASP A 312 18.06 -26.47 8.38
N PRO A 313 17.07 -27.24 8.87
CA PRO A 313 15.72 -26.70 9.10
C PRO A 313 15.71 -25.62 10.20
N VAL A 314 16.56 -25.72 11.23
CA VAL A 314 16.65 -24.68 12.26
C VAL A 314 17.20 -23.38 11.66
N ASN A 315 18.30 -23.46 10.88
CA ASN A 315 18.86 -22.32 10.17
C ASN A 315 17.85 -21.69 9.18
N LEU A 316 17.09 -22.54 8.47
CA LEU A 316 16.07 -22.12 7.53
C LEU A 316 14.97 -21.29 8.23
N ILE A 317 14.45 -21.79 9.34
CA ILE A 317 13.43 -21.12 10.15
C ILE A 317 13.95 -19.77 10.65
N LEU A 318 15.16 -19.74 11.21
CA LEU A 318 15.75 -18.50 11.76
C LEU A 318 16.02 -17.45 10.67
N ARG A 319 16.50 -17.87 9.49
CA ARG A 319 16.74 -16.97 8.36
C ARG A 319 15.47 -16.26 7.89
N TRP A 320 14.37 -17.00 7.74
CA TRP A 320 13.12 -16.48 7.20
C TRP A 320 12.24 -15.79 8.24
N TYR A 321 12.53 -15.96 9.52
CA TYR A 321 11.75 -15.33 10.58
C TYR A 321 11.81 -13.79 10.52
N ASP A 322 13.00 -13.22 10.31
CA ASP A 322 13.18 -11.77 10.20
C ASP A 322 12.41 -11.21 8.98
N GLU A 323 12.45 -11.91 7.84
CA GLU A 323 11.74 -11.52 6.63
C GLU A 323 10.22 -11.48 6.83
N VAL A 324 9.67 -12.46 7.55
CA VAL A 324 8.24 -12.46 7.89
C VAL A 324 7.88 -11.30 8.82
N GLN A 325 8.73 -10.92 9.76
CA GLN A 325 8.46 -9.74 10.59
C GLN A 325 8.39 -8.44 9.78
N VAL A 326 9.30 -8.26 8.83
CA VAL A 326 9.27 -7.10 7.92
C VAL A 326 8.00 -7.13 7.06
N ALA A 327 7.66 -8.29 6.52
CA ALA A 327 6.47 -8.48 5.71
C ALA A 327 5.16 -8.22 6.48
N GLN A 328 5.11 -8.54 7.78
CA GLN A 328 3.94 -8.24 8.63
C GLN A 328 3.64 -6.74 8.70
N VAL A 329 4.65 -5.88 8.73
CA VAL A 329 4.47 -4.42 8.74
C VAL A 329 3.88 -3.95 7.40
N SER A 330 4.45 -4.41 6.29
CA SER A 330 3.93 -4.09 4.94
C SER A 330 2.51 -4.65 4.74
N LEU A 331 2.23 -5.87 5.23
CA LEU A 331 0.90 -6.45 5.19
C LEU A 331 -0.11 -5.63 6.01
N ALA A 332 0.27 -5.16 7.20
CA ALA A 332 -0.60 -4.31 8.02
C ALA A 332 -0.96 -3.00 7.30
N ARG A 333 -0.01 -2.39 6.57
CA ARG A 333 -0.27 -1.20 5.76
C ARG A 333 -1.23 -1.48 4.60
N LEU A 334 -1.06 -2.60 3.89
CA LEU A 334 -1.94 -2.97 2.79
C LEU A 334 -3.34 -3.37 3.27
N VAL A 335 -3.43 -4.18 4.32
CA VAL A 335 -4.70 -4.65 4.89
C VAL A 335 -5.45 -3.52 5.59
N GLY A 336 -4.76 -2.47 6.06
CA GLY A 336 -5.39 -1.30 6.70
C GLY A 336 -6.40 -0.57 5.82
N VAL A 337 -6.30 -0.70 4.49
CA VAL A 337 -7.32 -0.20 3.56
C VAL A 337 -8.68 -0.90 3.77
N ARG A 338 -8.69 -2.12 4.32
CA ARG A 338 -9.92 -2.86 4.65
C ARG A 338 -10.69 -2.27 5.85
N ASP A 339 -9.98 -1.52 6.70
CA ASP A 339 -10.57 -0.88 7.88
C ASP A 339 -11.28 0.45 7.52
N VAL A 340 -11.13 0.92 6.25
CA VAL A 340 -11.89 2.05 5.70
C VAL A 340 -13.23 1.51 5.19
N GLU A 341 -14.32 2.00 5.77
CA GLU A 341 -15.64 1.65 5.28
C GLU A 341 -15.81 2.17 3.84
N PRO A 342 -16.22 1.32 2.89
CA PRO A 342 -16.56 1.78 1.55
C PRO A 342 -17.70 2.80 1.63
N ASP A 343 -17.69 3.78 0.73
CA ASP A 343 -18.76 4.74 0.58
C ASP A 343 -20.00 4.03 -0.03
N ALA A 344 -20.57 3.12 0.75
CA ALA A 344 -21.63 2.22 0.28
C ALA A 344 -22.98 2.91 0.15
N GLY A 345 -23.17 4.10 0.74
CA GLY A 345 -24.40 4.89 0.69
C GLY A 345 -25.70 4.09 0.76
N ASP A 346 -26.81 4.75 1.05
CA ASP A 346 -28.13 4.13 0.94
C ASP A 346 -28.63 4.20 -0.52
N GLY A 347 -28.59 3.07 -1.22
CA GLY A 347 -29.04 2.96 -2.60
C GLY A 347 -30.53 3.30 -2.82
N SER A 348 -31.35 3.40 -1.78
CA SER A 348 -32.74 3.81 -1.86
C SER A 348 -32.92 5.34 -1.90
N LEU A 349 -31.93 6.12 -1.43
CA LEU A 349 -31.98 7.58 -1.41
C LEU A 349 -31.83 8.14 -2.83
N ALA A 350 -32.83 8.88 -3.28
CA ALA A 350 -32.84 9.62 -4.53
C ALA A 350 -33.25 11.06 -4.26
N PRO A 351 -32.62 12.06 -4.91
CA PRO A 351 -33.05 13.45 -4.78
C PRO A 351 -34.48 13.64 -5.36
N ALA A 352 -35.32 14.30 -4.59
CA ALA A 352 -36.66 14.67 -5.06
C ALA A 352 -36.68 16.00 -5.84
N GLY A 353 -35.59 16.76 -5.79
CA GLY A 353 -35.41 18.06 -6.45
C GLY A 353 -33.98 18.26 -6.89
N ARG A 354 -33.62 19.51 -7.26
CA ARG A 354 -32.29 19.91 -7.74
C ARG A 354 -31.64 21.03 -6.89
N ASP A 355 -32.31 21.43 -5.80
CA ASP A 355 -31.79 22.42 -4.85
C ASP A 355 -30.62 21.81 -4.06
N VAL A 356 -29.59 22.60 -3.86
CA VAL A 356 -28.43 22.21 -3.03
C VAL A 356 -28.49 23.04 -1.75
N ARG A 357 -28.49 22.35 -0.60
CA ARG A 357 -28.61 23.03 0.69
C ARG A 357 -27.55 22.53 1.67
N ALA A 358 -26.84 23.45 2.29
CA ALA A 358 -26.00 23.23 3.45
C ALA A 358 -26.69 23.76 4.70
N ASP A 359 -26.87 22.94 5.74
CA ASP A 359 -27.52 23.31 6.99
C ASP A 359 -26.52 23.15 8.16
N ARG A 360 -26.08 24.30 8.73
CA ARG A 360 -25.17 24.41 9.87
C ARG A 360 -23.91 23.53 9.78
N VAL A 361 -23.31 23.47 8.62
CA VAL A 361 -22.18 22.61 8.32
C VAL A 361 -20.93 23.01 9.11
N HIS A 362 -20.34 22.04 9.81
CA HIS A 362 -19.02 22.09 10.38
C HIS A 362 -18.09 21.11 9.68
N PHE A 363 -16.89 21.54 9.36
CA PHE A 363 -15.88 20.67 8.71
C PHE A 363 -14.44 21.09 9.07
N GLY A 364 -13.58 20.10 9.23
CA GLY A 364 -12.16 20.26 9.38
C GLY A 364 -11.40 19.02 8.89
N TYR A 365 -10.25 19.22 8.26
CA TYR A 365 -9.39 18.13 7.77
C TYR A 365 -8.71 17.35 8.91
N ARG A 366 -8.55 17.99 10.10
CA ARG A 366 -7.96 17.39 11.31
C ARG A 366 -8.93 17.52 12.47
N GLU A 367 -8.86 16.59 13.39
CA GLU A 367 -9.62 16.68 14.63
C GLU A 367 -9.23 17.96 15.41
N GLY A 368 -10.24 18.66 15.91
CA GLY A 368 -10.06 19.88 16.71
C GLY A 368 -9.78 21.16 15.93
N VAL A 369 -9.61 21.09 14.59
CA VAL A 369 -9.38 22.28 13.75
C VAL A 369 -10.48 22.40 12.70
N ASP A 370 -11.45 23.29 12.94
CA ASP A 370 -12.53 23.55 11.99
C ASP A 370 -12.10 24.58 10.94
N VAL A 371 -12.26 24.19 9.66
CA VAL A 371 -12.11 25.06 8.48
C VAL A 371 -13.42 25.76 8.18
N LEU A 372 -14.56 25.06 8.32
CA LEU A 372 -15.89 25.61 8.18
C LEU A 372 -16.64 25.50 9.50
N ARG A 373 -17.36 26.58 9.87
CA ARG A 373 -17.99 26.72 11.17
C ARG A 373 -19.43 27.22 11.00
N LYS A 374 -20.39 26.30 11.16
CA LYS A 374 -21.83 26.61 11.13
C LYS A 374 -22.26 27.31 9.84
N VAL A 375 -21.79 26.80 8.68
CA VAL A 375 -22.13 27.33 7.37
C VAL A 375 -23.55 26.87 6.99
N SER A 376 -24.43 27.83 6.66
CA SER A 376 -25.75 27.56 6.09
C SER A 376 -25.89 28.29 4.77
N LEU A 377 -26.32 27.56 3.73
CA LEU A 377 -26.45 28.08 2.37
C LEU A 377 -27.53 27.32 1.64
N ASP A 378 -28.35 28.06 0.89
CA ASP A 378 -29.45 27.50 0.06
C ASP A 378 -29.22 27.95 -1.39
N VAL A 379 -29.08 26.99 -2.32
CA VAL A 379 -28.84 27.25 -3.73
C VAL A 379 -30.00 26.69 -4.53
N ALA A 380 -30.82 27.60 -5.07
CA ALA A 380 -31.98 27.23 -5.89
C ALA A 380 -31.54 26.59 -7.22
N PRO A 381 -32.34 25.72 -7.83
CA PRO A 381 -32.06 25.16 -9.14
C PRO A 381 -31.86 26.26 -10.21
N GLY A 382 -30.83 26.12 -11.03
CA GLY A 382 -30.50 27.06 -12.10
C GLY A 382 -29.78 28.33 -11.64
N THR A 383 -29.52 28.52 -10.34
CA THR A 383 -28.81 29.68 -9.79
C THR A 383 -27.31 29.57 -10.02
N ARG A 384 -26.67 30.68 -10.39
CA ARG A 384 -25.20 30.86 -10.41
C ARG A 384 -24.75 31.51 -9.11
N LEU A 385 -24.15 30.73 -8.24
CA LEU A 385 -23.57 31.17 -6.96
C LEU A 385 -22.07 31.38 -7.10
N ALA A 386 -21.56 32.56 -6.71
CA ALA A 386 -20.12 32.80 -6.57
C ALA A 386 -19.68 32.74 -5.11
N LEU A 387 -18.66 31.93 -4.80
CA LEU A 387 -18.00 31.91 -3.51
C LEU A 387 -16.76 32.82 -3.55
N VAL A 388 -16.77 33.92 -2.82
CA VAL A 388 -15.70 34.92 -2.76
C VAL A 388 -15.12 35.02 -1.36
N GLY A 389 -13.92 35.57 -1.20
CA GLY A 389 -13.27 35.78 0.11
C GLY A 389 -11.76 35.56 0.05
N PRO A 390 -11.05 35.83 1.12
CA PRO A 390 -9.60 35.71 1.18
C PRO A 390 -9.11 34.27 0.98
N SER A 391 -7.83 34.12 0.61
CA SER A 391 -7.21 32.78 0.50
C SER A 391 -7.23 32.08 1.86
N GLY A 392 -7.54 30.78 1.86
CA GLY A 392 -7.65 30.00 3.10
C GLY A 392 -8.97 30.18 3.89
N ALA A 393 -9.92 30.98 3.42
CA ALA A 393 -11.21 31.19 4.09
C ALA A 393 -12.14 29.97 4.11
N GLY A 394 -11.85 28.92 3.32
CA GLY A 394 -12.65 27.69 3.25
C GLY A 394 -13.52 27.54 1.99
N LYS A 395 -13.38 28.39 0.97
CA LYS A 395 -14.17 28.37 -0.27
C LYS A 395 -14.12 27.02 -0.99
N SER A 396 -12.91 26.52 -1.31
CA SER A 396 -12.73 25.23 -1.99
C SER A 396 -13.20 24.06 -1.12
N THR A 397 -13.07 24.17 0.20
CA THR A 397 -13.62 23.18 1.14
C THR A 397 -15.14 23.15 1.10
N LEU A 398 -15.78 24.32 1.06
CA LEU A 398 -17.24 24.41 0.92
C LEU A 398 -17.69 23.85 -0.43
N GLY A 399 -17.01 24.19 -1.54
CA GLY A 399 -17.28 23.62 -2.86
C GLY A 399 -17.22 22.09 -2.87
N ARG A 400 -16.19 21.50 -2.25
CA ARG A 400 -16.05 20.03 -2.16
C ARG A 400 -17.13 19.35 -1.31
N LEU A 401 -17.60 20.02 -0.26
CA LEU A 401 -18.75 19.55 0.53
C LEU A 401 -20.05 19.59 -0.27
N LEU A 402 -20.30 20.69 -1.02
CA LEU A 402 -21.46 20.83 -1.89
C LEU A 402 -21.43 19.83 -3.06
N ALA A 403 -20.22 19.42 -3.49
CA ALA A 403 -20.03 18.36 -4.47
C ALA A 403 -20.13 16.93 -3.90
N GLY A 404 -20.32 16.78 -2.58
CA GLY A 404 -20.41 15.47 -1.92
C GLY A 404 -19.09 14.69 -1.85
N ILE A 405 -17.92 15.36 -2.02
CA ILE A 405 -16.60 14.70 -1.91
C ILE A 405 -16.25 14.45 -0.45
N TYR A 406 -16.66 15.35 0.43
CA TYR A 406 -16.49 15.23 1.88
C TYR A 406 -17.84 15.17 2.58
N ALA A 407 -17.94 14.37 3.64
CA ALA A 407 -19.02 14.43 4.58
C ALA A 407 -18.75 15.53 5.63
N PRO A 408 -19.73 16.35 6.02
CA PRO A 408 -19.55 17.30 7.11
C PRO A 408 -19.35 16.54 8.44
N ARG A 409 -18.64 17.18 9.38
CA ARG A 409 -18.48 16.63 10.73
C ARG A 409 -19.75 16.79 11.55
N ASP A 410 -20.44 17.91 11.37
CA ASP A 410 -21.73 18.23 11.98
C ASP A 410 -22.54 19.05 10.98
N GLY A 411 -23.89 19.00 11.09
CA GLY A 411 -24.78 19.52 10.07
C GLY A 411 -24.97 18.54 8.90
N ARG A 412 -25.50 19.01 7.79
CA ARG A 412 -25.76 18.17 6.60
C ARG A 412 -25.70 18.98 5.32
N VAL A 413 -25.36 18.29 4.22
CA VAL A 413 -25.48 18.81 2.86
C VAL A 413 -26.49 17.94 2.11
N THR A 414 -27.50 18.55 1.51
CA THR A 414 -28.57 17.83 0.80
C THR A 414 -28.70 18.31 -0.64
N LEU A 415 -29.11 17.39 -1.52
CA LEU A 415 -29.53 17.64 -2.89
C LEU A 415 -30.99 17.19 -3.03
N GLY A 416 -31.90 18.10 -3.36
CA GLY A 416 -33.32 17.78 -3.46
C GLY A 416 -33.84 17.09 -2.21
N GLY A 417 -33.37 17.48 -1.01
CA GLY A 417 -33.75 16.90 0.28
C GLY A 417 -33.02 15.61 0.64
N ALA A 418 -32.31 14.94 -0.27
CA ALA A 418 -31.50 13.76 0.02
C ALA A 418 -30.11 14.15 0.53
N GLU A 419 -29.66 13.56 1.62
CA GLU A 419 -28.35 13.84 2.21
C GLU A 419 -27.23 13.23 1.37
N LEU A 420 -26.29 14.07 0.88
CA LEU A 420 -25.21 13.64 -0.02
C LEU A 420 -24.28 12.60 0.61
N SER A 421 -23.97 12.73 1.90
CA SER A 421 -23.10 11.80 2.63
C SER A 421 -23.70 10.40 2.81
N ARG A 422 -25.00 10.25 2.57
CA ARG A 422 -25.71 8.97 2.66
C ARG A 422 -26.06 8.38 1.31
N MET A 423 -25.85 9.10 0.22
CA MET A 423 -26.08 8.61 -1.14
C MET A 423 -24.85 7.86 -1.65
N PRO A 424 -25.02 6.82 -2.50
CA PRO A 424 -23.89 6.21 -3.20
C PRO A 424 -23.14 7.25 -4.04
N ALA A 425 -21.80 7.23 -4.00
CA ALA A 425 -20.94 8.21 -4.70
C ALA A 425 -21.23 8.29 -6.21
N GLU A 426 -21.54 7.16 -6.84
CA GLU A 426 -21.97 7.10 -8.26
C GLU A 426 -23.22 7.94 -8.53
N ARG A 427 -24.20 7.85 -7.63
CA ARG A 427 -25.43 8.63 -7.75
C ARG A 427 -25.21 10.12 -7.50
N VAL A 428 -24.37 10.47 -6.52
CA VAL A 428 -23.97 11.87 -6.31
C VAL A 428 -23.34 12.43 -7.57
N ARG A 429 -22.38 11.70 -8.17
CA ARG A 429 -21.65 12.13 -9.39
C ARG A 429 -22.53 12.23 -10.63
N SER A 430 -23.64 11.50 -10.72
CA SER A 430 -24.60 11.67 -11.81
C SER A 430 -25.41 12.97 -11.73
N HIS A 431 -25.43 13.62 -10.56
CA HIS A 431 -26.17 14.88 -10.35
C HIS A 431 -25.26 16.08 -10.14
N VAL A 432 -24.12 15.88 -9.47
CA VAL A 432 -23.17 16.95 -9.12
C VAL A 432 -21.78 16.62 -9.66
N ALA A 433 -21.19 17.51 -10.43
CA ALA A 433 -19.82 17.38 -10.89
C ALA A 433 -18.93 18.49 -10.32
N LEU A 434 -17.75 18.11 -9.85
CA LEU A 434 -16.68 19.05 -9.50
C LEU A 434 -15.70 19.16 -10.67
N VAL A 435 -15.49 20.38 -11.14
CA VAL A 435 -14.47 20.71 -12.16
C VAL A 435 -13.27 21.34 -11.46
N ASN A 436 -12.18 20.59 -11.42
CA ASN A 436 -10.92 21.02 -10.82
C ASN A 436 -10.00 21.69 -11.85
N GLN A 437 -8.91 22.26 -11.36
CA GLN A 437 -7.84 22.83 -12.17
C GLN A 437 -7.04 21.77 -12.96
N GLU A 438 -6.99 20.54 -12.49
CA GLU A 438 -6.25 19.43 -13.12
C GLU A 438 -7.12 18.73 -14.18
N HIS A 439 -6.67 18.73 -15.42
CA HIS A 439 -7.33 18.09 -16.56
C HIS A 439 -6.55 16.85 -16.98
N HIS A 440 -6.84 15.71 -16.32
CA HIS A 440 -6.11 14.47 -16.60
C HIS A 440 -6.59 13.81 -17.89
N VAL A 441 -5.64 13.48 -18.76
CA VAL A 441 -5.84 12.66 -19.95
C VAL A 441 -5.23 11.28 -19.70
N PHE A 442 -6.07 10.26 -19.72
CA PHE A 442 -5.64 8.88 -19.52
C PHE A 442 -4.98 8.34 -20.78
N VAL A 443 -4.06 7.39 -20.59
CA VAL A 443 -3.46 6.63 -21.71
C VAL A 443 -4.54 5.81 -22.40
N GLY A 444 -4.63 5.94 -23.73
CA GLY A 444 -5.63 5.29 -24.55
C GLY A 444 -6.13 6.22 -25.66
N SER A 445 -7.15 5.82 -26.41
CA SER A 445 -7.69 6.64 -27.48
C SER A 445 -8.44 7.87 -26.95
N LEU A 446 -8.60 8.90 -27.81
CA LEU A 446 -9.47 10.04 -27.53
C LEU A 446 -10.91 9.56 -27.22
N ARG A 447 -11.39 8.54 -27.95
CA ARG A 447 -12.66 7.85 -27.74
C ARG A 447 -12.75 7.31 -26.31
N ASP A 448 -11.77 6.50 -25.87
CA ASP A 448 -11.76 5.91 -24.54
C ASP A 448 -11.81 6.99 -23.46
N ASN A 449 -11.07 8.08 -23.67
CA ASN A 449 -11.08 9.20 -22.76
C ASN A 449 -12.44 9.90 -22.64
N LEU A 450 -13.21 10.00 -23.70
CA LEU A 450 -14.56 10.56 -23.67
C LEU A 450 -15.58 9.58 -23.08
N LEU A 451 -15.47 8.29 -23.41
CA LEU A 451 -16.36 7.23 -22.89
C LEU A 451 -16.26 7.04 -21.37
N LEU A 452 -15.20 7.55 -20.71
CA LEU A 452 -15.15 7.59 -19.24
C LEU A 452 -16.34 8.33 -18.61
N ALA A 453 -16.89 9.32 -19.30
CA ALA A 453 -18.05 10.08 -18.81
C ALA A 453 -19.37 9.32 -19.01
N ARG A 454 -19.50 8.57 -20.11
CA ARG A 454 -20.68 7.78 -20.45
C ARG A 454 -20.29 6.63 -21.38
N THR A 455 -20.17 5.43 -20.85
CA THR A 455 -19.67 4.23 -21.55
C THR A 455 -20.50 3.81 -22.77
N GLY A 456 -21.77 4.20 -22.85
CA GLY A 456 -22.68 3.88 -23.96
C GLY A 456 -22.86 5.01 -24.98
N ALA A 457 -22.05 6.08 -24.96
CA ALA A 457 -22.19 7.18 -25.90
C ALA A 457 -21.83 6.76 -27.32
N THR A 458 -22.66 7.17 -28.29
CA THR A 458 -22.41 6.95 -29.72
C THR A 458 -21.38 7.93 -30.27
N ASP A 459 -20.76 7.60 -31.42
CA ASP A 459 -19.80 8.49 -32.09
C ASP A 459 -20.39 9.87 -32.38
N ALA A 460 -21.68 9.91 -32.77
CA ALA A 460 -22.38 11.17 -32.99
C ALA A 460 -22.44 12.04 -31.74
N GLU A 461 -22.69 11.43 -30.57
CA GLU A 461 -22.71 12.14 -29.28
C GLU A 461 -21.31 12.57 -28.85
N LEU A 462 -20.27 11.75 -29.11
CA LEU A 462 -18.87 12.12 -28.84
C LEU A 462 -18.47 13.34 -29.67
N TRP A 463 -18.77 13.33 -30.96
CA TRP A 463 -18.49 14.49 -31.84
C TRP A 463 -19.32 15.73 -31.47
N ALA A 464 -20.57 15.56 -31.08
CA ALA A 464 -21.40 16.66 -30.61
C ALA A 464 -20.84 17.28 -29.33
N ALA A 465 -20.36 16.45 -28.39
CA ALA A 465 -19.71 16.92 -27.17
C ALA A 465 -18.41 17.68 -27.45
N LEU A 466 -17.57 17.20 -28.37
CA LEU A 466 -16.37 17.91 -28.81
C LEU A 466 -16.73 19.23 -29.49
N GLY A 467 -17.77 19.28 -30.32
CA GLY A 467 -18.27 20.50 -30.97
C GLY A 467 -18.81 21.53 -29.96
N ALA A 468 -19.49 21.08 -28.88
CA ALA A 468 -20.00 21.97 -27.84
C ALA A 468 -18.88 22.75 -27.11
N VAL A 469 -17.65 22.21 -27.11
CA VAL A 469 -16.46 22.81 -26.46
C VAL A 469 -15.43 23.33 -27.47
N ASP A 470 -15.80 23.50 -28.74
CA ASP A 470 -14.95 23.96 -29.85
C ASP A 470 -13.68 23.08 -30.03
N ALA A 471 -13.79 21.78 -29.77
CA ALA A 471 -12.69 20.81 -29.88
C ALA A 471 -12.76 19.95 -31.15
N ASP A 472 -13.85 19.96 -31.88
CA ASP A 472 -14.08 19.08 -33.05
C ASP A 472 -13.11 19.37 -34.20
N ALA A 473 -12.72 20.62 -34.42
CA ALA A 473 -11.84 21.01 -35.49
C ALA A 473 -10.46 20.36 -35.39
N TRP A 474 -9.81 20.46 -34.22
CA TRP A 474 -8.50 19.82 -34.04
C TRP A 474 -8.61 18.30 -33.89
N ALA A 475 -9.68 17.77 -33.28
CA ALA A 475 -9.87 16.33 -33.12
C ALA A 475 -10.09 15.64 -34.49
N ARG A 476 -10.80 16.30 -35.44
CA ARG A 476 -10.96 15.79 -36.82
C ARG A 476 -9.70 15.93 -37.67
N ALA A 477 -8.77 16.82 -37.29
CA ALA A 477 -7.48 16.99 -37.97
C ALA A 477 -6.45 15.94 -37.57
N LEU A 478 -6.74 15.11 -36.56
CA LEU A 478 -5.90 13.96 -36.19
C LEU A 478 -6.06 12.84 -37.21
N ASP A 479 -4.96 12.16 -37.52
CA ASP A 479 -4.93 11.10 -38.58
C ASP A 479 -5.98 9.99 -38.32
N ASP A 480 -6.13 9.55 -37.06
CA ASP A 480 -7.08 8.51 -36.64
C ASP A 480 -8.34 9.09 -35.93
N GLY A 481 -8.52 10.41 -35.91
CA GLY A 481 -9.67 11.06 -35.31
C GLY A 481 -9.91 10.66 -33.84
N LEU A 482 -11.08 10.09 -33.52
CA LEU A 482 -11.41 9.60 -32.18
C LEU A 482 -10.53 8.45 -31.69
N ASP A 483 -9.96 7.69 -32.61
CA ASP A 483 -9.14 6.52 -32.26
C ASP A 483 -7.65 6.84 -32.09
N THR A 484 -7.28 8.13 -32.19
CA THR A 484 -5.92 8.61 -31.93
C THR A 484 -5.53 8.34 -30.47
N GLU A 485 -4.39 7.67 -30.29
CA GLU A 485 -3.80 7.40 -28.97
C GLU A 485 -3.26 8.69 -28.35
N VAL A 486 -3.73 9.01 -27.10
CA VAL A 486 -3.36 10.20 -26.34
C VAL A 486 -2.84 9.82 -24.94
N GLY A 487 -2.23 10.76 -24.25
CA GLY A 487 -1.66 10.55 -22.92
C GLY A 487 -0.20 10.11 -22.95
N SER A 488 0.28 9.50 -21.86
CA SER A 488 1.68 9.10 -21.73
C SER A 488 2.04 8.00 -22.75
N GLY A 489 2.94 8.31 -23.69
CA GLY A 489 3.35 7.40 -24.77
C GLY A 489 2.56 7.58 -26.07
N GLY A 490 1.48 8.36 -26.09
CA GLY A 490 0.72 8.76 -27.28
C GLY A 490 0.95 10.24 -27.64
N LEU A 491 -0.02 10.82 -28.35
CA LEU A 491 -0.01 12.24 -28.69
C LEU A 491 -0.05 13.11 -27.44
N ALA A 492 0.94 13.95 -27.25
CA ALA A 492 0.96 14.94 -26.17
C ALA A 492 -0.02 16.08 -26.50
N LEU A 493 -1.11 16.16 -25.75
CA LEU A 493 -2.09 17.23 -25.88
C LEU A 493 -1.61 18.50 -25.18
N THR A 494 -1.95 19.66 -25.74
CA THR A 494 -1.73 20.93 -25.05
C THR A 494 -2.65 21.06 -23.84
N PRO A 495 -2.31 21.89 -22.83
CA PRO A 495 -3.19 22.12 -21.67
C PRO A 495 -4.61 22.56 -22.07
N ALA A 496 -4.75 23.36 -23.15
CA ALA A 496 -6.06 23.79 -23.67
C ALA A 496 -6.87 22.62 -24.23
N GLN A 497 -6.25 21.72 -24.99
CA GLN A 497 -6.90 20.51 -25.54
C GLN A 497 -7.29 19.54 -24.41
N ALA A 498 -6.43 19.33 -23.43
CA ALA A 498 -6.75 18.51 -22.26
C ALA A 498 -7.96 19.06 -21.49
N GLN A 499 -8.05 20.38 -21.33
CA GLN A 499 -9.19 21.04 -20.71
C GLN A 499 -10.47 20.91 -21.56
N GLN A 500 -10.38 21.04 -22.89
CA GLN A 500 -11.52 20.79 -23.77
C GLN A 500 -12.04 19.35 -23.65
N ILE A 501 -11.18 18.35 -23.54
CA ILE A 501 -11.59 16.95 -23.26
C ILE A 501 -12.32 16.86 -21.92
N ALA A 502 -11.82 17.49 -20.87
CA ALA A 502 -12.47 17.49 -19.57
C ALA A 502 -13.86 18.13 -19.62
N LEU A 503 -14.03 19.23 -20.37
CA LEU A 503 -15.34 19.85 -20.61
C LEU A 503 -16.25 19.01 -21.49
N ALA A 504 -15.73 18.33 -22.53
CA ALA A 504 -16.49 17.40 -23.35
C ALA A 504 -17.03 16.21 -22.52
N ARG A 505 -16.24 15.69 -21.57
CA ARG A 505 -16.70 14.71 -20.58
C ARG A 505 -17.86 15.25 -19.74
N LEU A 506 -17.79 16.52 -19.36
CA LEU A 506 -18.85 17.16 -18.58
C LEU A 506 -20.15 17.30 -19.40
N VAL A 507 -20.04 17.62 -20.69
CA VAL A 507 -21.20 17.66 -21.61
C VAL A 507 -21.83 16.28 -21.74
N LEU A 508 -21.03 15.22 -21.88
CA LEU A 508 -21.49 13.84 -21.98
C LEU A 508 -22.14 13.32 -20.69
N ALA A 509 -21.61 13.68 -19.53
CA ALA A 509 -22.13 13.29 -18.22
C ALA A 509 -23.43 14.01 -17.86
N ASP A 510 -23.64 15.21 -18.38
CA ASP A 510 -24.81 16.09 -18.22
C ASP A 510 -25.34 16.25 -16.77
N PRO A 511 -24.47 16.60 -15.80
CA PRO A 511 -24.90 16.81 -14.42
C PRO A 511 -25.72 18.09 -14.28
N HIS A 512 -26.70 18.10 -13.36
CA HIS A 512 -27.52 19.27 -13.10
C HIS A 512 -26.86 20.39 -12.33
N THR A 513 -25.88 20.02 -11.49
CA THR A 513 -25.16 20.95 -10.62
C THR A 513 -23.67 20.86 -10.88
N LEU A 514 -23.02 22.00 -11.02
CA LEU A 514 -21.60 22.12 -11.28
C LEU A 514 -20.93 22.92 -10.16
N VAL A 515 -19.86 22.39 -9.64
CA VAL A 515 -18.96 23.12 -8.73
C VAL A 515 -17.66 23.36 -9.48
N LEU A 516 -17.30 24.64 -9.67
CA LEU A 516 -16.11 25.06 -10.43
C LEU A 516 -15.05 25.58 -9.46
N ASP A 517 -13.88 24.94 -9.42
CA ASP A 517 -12.71 25.37 -8.64
C ASP A 517 -11.58 25.76 -9.61
N GLU A 518 -11.36 27.06 -9.83
CA GLU A 518 -10.30 27.66 -10.68
C GLU A 518 -10.21 27.13 -12.13
N ALA A 519 -11.32 26.91 -12.81
CA ALA A 519 -11.35 26.25 -14.11
C ALA A 519 -10.55 26.92 -15.26
N THR A 520 -9.97 28.14 -15.10
CA THR A 520 -9.35 28.89 -16.23
C THR A 520 -8.00 29.54 -15.92
N SER A 521 -7.32 29.21 -14.80
CA SER A 521 -6.17 29.99 -14.30
C SER A 521 -4.85 29.78 -15.05
N LEU A 522 -4.68 28.71 -15.84
CA LEU A 522 -3.39 28.32 -16.46
C LEU A 522 -3.27 28.62 -17.96
N LEU A 523 -4.24 29.26 -18.59
CA LEU A 523 -4.27 29.48 -20.04
C LEU A 523 -3.81 30.88 -20.46
N ASP A 524 -3.26 30.95 -21.68
CA ASP A 524 -3.01 32.26 -22.31
C ASP A 524 -4.33 33.01 -22.53
N PRO A 525 -4.31 34.39 -22.61
CA PRO A 525 -5.52 35.18 -22.67
C PRO A 525 -6.44 34.92 -23.88
N ARG A 526 -5.92 34.33 -24.98
CA ARG A 526 -6.72 34.01 -26.17
C ARG A 526 -7.43 32.67 -25.99
N ALA A 527 -6.69 31.66 -25.54
CA ALA A 527 -7.24 30.35 -25.23
C ALA A 527 -8.28 30.43 -24.07
N ALA A 528 -8.01 31.25 -23.05
CA ALA A 528 -8.94 31.49 -21.95
C ALA A 528 -10.29 32.06 -22.44
N ARG A 529 -10.32 33.06 -23.35
CA ARG A 529 -11.57 33.61 -23.89
C ARG A 529 -12.38 32.66 -24.76
N HIS A 530 -11.73 31.75 -25.50
CA HIS A 530 -12.42 30.71 -26.25
C HIS A 530 -13.07 29.70 -25.28
N LEU A 531 -12.31 29.30 -24.30
CA LEU A 531 -12.78 28.34 -23.29
C LEU A 531 -13.90 28.90 -22.41
N GLU A 532 -13.83 30.19 -22.03
CA GLU A 532 -14.89 30.87 -21.27
C GLU A 532 -16.23 30.87 -22.03
N ARG A 533 -16.19 31.08 -23.37
CA ARG A 533 -17.39 30.99 -24.21
C ARG A 533 -17.94 29.55 -24.29
N SER A 534 -17.07 28.57 -24.42
CA SER A 534 -17.48 27.16 -24.43
C SER A 534 -18.02 26.74 -23.06
N LEU A 535 -17.37 27.17 -21.97
CA LEU A 535 -17.84 26.94 -20.61
C LEU A 535 -19.21 27.60 -20.36
N ALA A 536 -19.41 28.85 -20.81
CA ALA A 536 -20.69 29.55 -20.66
C ALA A 536 -21.85 28.78 -21.30
N ARG A 537 -21.65 28.18 -22.49
CA ARG A 537 -22.65 27.31 -23.15
C ARG A 537 -22.92 26.02 -22.33
N VAL A 538 -21.89 25.42 -21.75
CA VAL A 538 -22.03 24.23 -20.91
C VAL A 538 -22.75 24.55 -19.60
N LEU A 539 -22.60 25.77 -19.07
CA LEU A 539 -23.22 26.21 -17.81
C LEU A 539 -24.70 26.61 -17.96
N GLU A 540 -25.18 26.82 -19.18
CA GLU A 540 -26.52 27.34 -19.44
C GLU A 540 -27.61 26.38 -18.91
N GLY A 541 -28.56 26.92 -18.11
CA GLY A 541 -29.65 26.15 -17.51
C GLY A 541 -29.28 25.24 -16.34
N ARG A 542 -28.03 25.25 -15.88
CA ARG A 542 -27.54 24.43 -14.75
C ARG A 542 -27.37 25.26 -13.48
N THR A 543 -27.40 24.58 -12.33
CA THR A 543 -26.98 25.18 -11.05
C THR A 543 -25.46 25.22 -11.01
N VAL A 544 -24.86 26.39 -10.76
CA VAL A 544 -23.42 26.57 -10.78
C VAL A 544 -22.95 27.15 -9.46
N VAL A 545 -21.99 26.52 -8.82
CA VAL A 545 -21.26 27.05 -7.67
C VAL A 545 -19.83 27.33 -8.12
N ALA A 546 -19.48 28.59 -8.34
CA ALA A 546 -18.17 29.00 -8.81
C ALA A 546 -17.31 29.56 -7.66
N ILE A 547 -16.12 29.01 -7.45
CA ILE A 547 -15.13 29.59 -6.54
C ILE A 547 -14.42 30.69 -7.31
N ALA A 548 -14.75 31.94 -6.99
CA ALA A 548 -14.28 33.08 -7.75
C ALA A 548 -12.86 33.51 -7.33
N HIS A 549 -11.93 33.36 -8.27
CA HIS A 549 -10.58 33.92 -8.21
C HIS A 549 -10.41 35.09 -9.19
N ARG A 550 -11.41 35.34 -10.03
CA ARG A 550 -11.47 36.47 -11.00
C ARG A 550 -12.72 37.29 -10.77
N LEU A 551 -12.58 38.59 -11.00
CA LEU A 551 -13.60 39.58 -10.74
C LEU A 551 -14.92 39.35 -11.49
N HIS A 552 -14.83 39.03 -12.78
CA HIS A 552 -16.01 38.89 -13.64
C HIS A 552 -16.85 37.66 -13.24
N THR A 553 -16.24 36.60 -12.71
CA THR A 553 -16.96 35.42 -12.23
C THR A 553 -17.89 35.75 -11.06
N ALA A 554 -17.50 36.69 -10.20
CA ALA A 554 -18.32 37.16 -9.10
C ALA A 554 -19.39 38.14 -9.58
N HIS A 555 -19.06 39.03 -10.52
CA HIS A 555 -19.99 40.03 -11.08
C HIS A 555 -21.17 39.37 -11.80
N ASP A 556 -20.91 38.32 -12.59
CA ASP A 556 -21.90 37.66 -13.44
C ASP A 556 -22.73 36.58 -12.71
N ALA A 557 -22.54 36.45 -11.39
CA ALA A 557 -23.29 35.51 -10.57
C ALA A 557 -24.62 36.11 -10.09
N ASP A 558 -25.68 35.27 -10.05
CA ASP A 558 -26.98 35.66 -9.51
C ASP A 558 -26.93 35.95 -8.00
N VAL A 559 -26.06 35.17 -7.29
CA VAL A 559 -25.88 35.29 -5.85
C VAL A 559 -24.38 35.16 -5.53
N ILE A 560 -23.92 35.99 -4.62
CA ILE A 560 -22.54 35.98 -4.10
C ILE A 560 -22.58 35.63 -2.61
N ALA A 561 -21.78 34.66 -2.21
CA ALA A 561 -21.53 34.32 -0.82
C ALA A 561 -20.10 34.67 -0.44
N VAL A 562 -19.92 35.57 0.50
CA VAL A 562 -18.62 35.97 1.04
C VAL A 562 -18.25 35.01 2.17
N VAL A 563 -17.14 34.32 1.99
CA VAL A 563 -16.64 33.37 2.99
C VAL A 563 -15.45 33.98 3.75
N GLU A 564 -15.59 34.14 5.04
CA GLU A 564 -14.55 34.66 5.92
C GLU A 564 -14.44 33.82 7.20
N ASN A 565 -13.23 33.46 7.57
CA ASN A 565 -12.95 32.67 8.79
C ASN A 565 -13.83 31.40 8.93
N GLY A 566 -14.14 30.76 7.80
CA GLY A 566 -14.96 29.54 7.73
C GLY A 566 -16.46 29.76 7.91
N ARG A 567 -16.96 30.98 7.73
CA ARG A 567 -18.39 31.34 7.81
C ARG A 567 -18.80 32.14 6.58
N ILE A 568 -20.08 32.13 6.27
CA ILE A 568 -20.65 33.08 5.30
C ILE A 568 -20.93 34.37 6.07
N SER A 569 -20.21 35.47 5.72
CA SER A 569 -20.36 36.78 6.31
C SER A 569 -21.41 37.61 5.59
N GLU A 570 -21.51 37.48 4.26
CA GLU A 570 -22.43 38.22 3.42
C GLU A 570 -23.01 37.30 2.34
N LEU A 571 -24.29 37.55 1.96
CA LEU A 571 -24.98 36.84 0.92
C LEU A 571 -25.93 37.81 0.21
N GLY A 572 -25.83 37.94 -1.12
CA GLY A 572 -26.68 38.82 -1.92
C GLY A 572 -26.21 38.93 -3.36
N SER A 573 -26.84 39.78 -4.16
CA SER A 573 -26.39 40.11 -5.51
C SER A 573 -25.20 41.07 -5.48
N HIS A 574 -24.56 41.26 -6.63
CA HIS A 574 -23.47 42.20 -6.78
C HIS A 574 -23.82 43.61 -6.30
N ASP A 575 -24.95 44.15 -6.82
CA ASP A 575 -25.40 45.49 -6.52
C ASP A 575 -25.74 45.69 -5.04
N GLU A 576 -26.43 44.71 -4.44
CA GLU A 576 -26.78 44.73 -3.01
C GLU A 576 -25.52 44.75 -2.14
N LEU A 577 -24.52 43.89 -2.43
CA LEU A 577 -23.32 43.77 -1.62
C LEU A 577 -22.37 44.96 -1.79
N VAL A 578 -22.31 45.57 -3.00
CA VAL A 578 -21.56 46.81 -3.23
C VAL A 578 -22.20 47.98 -2.49
N ALA A 579 -23.56 48.07 -2.51
CA ALA A 579 -24.30 49.10 -1.80
C ALA A 579 -24.21 48.97 -0.27
N ALA A 580 -24.06 47.74 0.25
CA ALA A 580 -23.88 47.50 1.68
C ALA A 580 -22.52 47.94 2.22
N ASP A 581 -21.56 48.29 1.34
CA ASP A 581 -20.19 48.71 1.67
C ASP A 581 -19.43 47.81 2.67
N GLY A 582 -19.70 46.50 2.60
CA GLY A 582 -19.13 45.48 3.48
C GLY A 582 -17.82 44.87 2.97
N ALA A 583 -17.59 43.61 3.38
CA ALA A 583 -16.40 42.85 3.01
C ALA A 583 -16.29 42.61 1.50
N TYR A 584 -17.42 42.35 0.82
CA TYR A 584 -17.47 42.23 -0.63
C TYR A 584 -17.06 43.53 -1.34
N ALA A 585 -17.63 44.67 -0.93
CA ALA A 585 -17.30 45.96 -1.51
C ALA A 585 -15.81 46.31 -1.32
N ALA A 586 -15.23 45.96 -0.16
CA ALA A 586 -13.80 46.13 0.08
C ALA A 586 -12.93 45.25 -0.84
N LEU A 587 -13.29 43.97 -1.03
CA LEU A 587 -12.64 43.06 -1.97
C LEU A 587 -12.76 43.58 -3.42
N TRP A 588 -13.96 44.01 -3.81
CA TRP A 588 -14.22 44.56 -5.13
C TRP A 588 -13.35 45.79 -5.44
N ARG A 589 -13.23 46.72 -4.49
CA ARG A 589 -12.33 47.88 -4.63
C ARG A 589 -10.88 47.47 -4.72
N SER A 590 -10.44 46.52 -3.95
CA SER A 590 -9.05 46.05 -3.98
C SER A 590 -8.68 45.36 -5.30
N TRP A 591 -9.66 44.86 -6.02
CA TRP A 591 -9.46 44.22 -7.33
C TRP A 591 -9.44 45.24 -8.50
N HIS A 592 -10.02 46.44 -8.33
CA HIS A 592 -10.06 47.50 -9.35
C HIS A 592 -9.03 48.61 -9.14
N GLY A 593 -8.38 48.63 -8.00
CA GLY A 593 -7.27 49.56 -7.69
C GLY A 593 -5.96 48.90 -7.94
#